data_ed5cfa3d3caf33861b71048a982a980f
#
_entry.id   ed5cfa3d3caf33861b71048a982a980f
#
_cell.length_a   1.000
_cell.length_b   1.000
_cell.length_c   1.000
_cell.angle_alpha   90.00
_cell.angle_beta   90.00
_cell.angle_gamma   90.00
#
_symmetry.space_group_name_H-M   'P 1'
#
loop_
_entity.id
_entity.type
_entity.pdbx_description
1 polymer ?
#
loop_
_entity_poly.entity_id
_entity_poly.type
_entity_poly.pdbx_seq_one_letter_code
_entity_poly.pdbx_strand_id
1 'polypeptide(L)'
;MLSSIRRTISEIKASTSGNATLLVALGMPVLIGGSGLAVDTAQWYMWKREIQYAADQAALAGAWARSNSDTAQTYVTRARQEFGANVSTTTTIDSTPNVSLANYNGGN
;
A
#
# COMPACT_ATOMS: atom_id res chain seq x y z
N MET A 1 13.34 -59.47 10.20
CA MET A 1 12.73 -58.40 9.43
C MET A 1 12.00 -57.38 10.31
N LEU A 2 11.12 -57.79 11.19
CA LEU A 2 10.41 -56.88 12.13
C LEU A 2 11.32 -56.16 13.13
N SER A 3 12.43 -56.75 13.58
CA SER A 3 13.39 -56.13 14.49
C SER A 3 14.17 -54.99 13.84
N SER A 4 14.50 -55.13 12.54
CA SER A 4 15.17 -54.06 11.76
C SER A 4 14.27 -52.85 11.55
N ILE A 5 13.00 -53.05 11.26
CA ILE A 5 12.02 -51.98 11.09
C ILE A 5 11.80 -51.21 12.39
N ARG A 6 11.69 -51.90 13.51
CA ARG A 6 11.58 -51.24 14.84
C ARG A 6 12.79 -50.40 15.18
N ARG A 7 13.99 -50.86 14.86
CA ARG A 7 15.24 -50.13 15.13
C ARG A 7 15.29 -48.85 14.24
N THR A 8 14.97 -48.94 12.98
CA THR A 8 14.91 -47.79 12.09
C THR A 8 13.89 -46.74 12.53
N ILE A 9 12.71 -47.17 12.99
CA ILE A 9 11.69 -46.26 13.53
C ILE A 9 12.14 -45.59 14.82
N SER A 10 12.88 -46.29 15.72
CA SER A 10 13.40 -45.71 16.95
C SER A 10 14.52 -44.70 16.69
N GLU A 11 15.36 -44.95 15.70
CA GLU A 11 16.43 -44.04 15.28
C GLU A 11 15.87 -42.77 14.64
N ILE A 12 14.80 -42.85 13.84
CA ILE A 12 14.09 -41.68 13.28
C ILE A 12 13.43 -40.85 14.39
N LYS A 13 12.83 -41.48 15.39
CA LYS A 13 12.24 -40.79 16.55
C LYS A 13 13.27 -40.07 17.43
N ALA A 14 14.48 -40.61 17.53
CA ALA A 14 15.57 -40.02 18.34
C ALA A 14 16.38 -38.96 17.60
N SER A 15 16.17 -38.79 16.28
CA SER A 15 16.92 -37.85 15.44
C SER A 15 16.40 -36.43 15.62
N THR A 16 17.09 -35.61 16.36
CA THR A 16 16.83 -34.15 16.49
C THR A 16 17.09 -33.39 15.19
N SER A 17 17.93 -33.93 14.32
CA SER A 17 18.19 -33.33 12.97
C SER A 17 16.96 -33.35 12.09
N GLY A 18 16.11 -34.38 12.16
CA GLY A 18 14.85 -34.45 11.42
C GLY A 18 13.83 -33.41 11.87
N ASN A 19 13.85 -33.06 13.15
CA ASN A 19 12.96 -32.04 13.70
C ASN A 19 13.31 -30.63 13.21
N ALA A 20 14.60 -30.31 13.10
CA ALA A 20 15.05 -29.03 12.53
C ALA A 20 14.69 -28.92 11.04
N THR A 21 14.86 -29.99 10.26
CA THR A 21 14.48 -30.00 8.84
C THR A 21 12.98 -29.84 8.66
N LEU A 22 12.17 -30.44 9.51
CA LEU A 22 10.72 -30.31 9.50
C LEU A 22 10.29 -28.86 9.81
N LEU A 23 10.91 -28.23 10.81
CA LEU A 23 10.64 -26.83 11.16
C LEU A 23 10.99 -25.88 10.02
N VAL A 24 12.12 -26.10 9.35
CA VAL A 24 12.52 -25.31 8.17
C VAL A 24 11.55 -25.55 7.02
N ALA A 25 11.19 -26.79 6.74
CA ALA A 25 10.28 -27.13 5.66
C ALA A 25 8.88 -26.53 5.83
N LEU A 26 8.38 -26.46 7.04
CA LEU A 26 7.09 -25.82 7.36
C LEU A 26 7.20 -24.30 7.52
N GLY A 27 8.32 -23.80 8.03
CA GLY A 27 8.53 -22.37 8.27
C GLY A 27 8.83 -21.56 7.01
N MET A 28 9.59 -22.13 6.06
CA MET A 28 9.96 -21.44 4.82
C MET A 28 8.78 -20.94 4.00
N PRO A 29 7.73 -21.72 3.71
CA PRO A 29 6.57 -21.25 2.98
C PRO A 29 5.85 -20.11 3.67
N VAL A 30 5.79 -20.13 5.00
CA VAL A 30 5.16 -19.07 5.80
C VAL A 30 5.97 -17.77 5.73
N LEU A 31 7.31 -17.86 5.80
CA LEU A 31 8.19 -16.70 5.67
C LEU A 31 8.12 -16.10 4.26
N ILE A 32 8.12 -16.93 3.22
CA ILE A 32 8.04 -16.47 1.84
C ILE A 32 6.67 -15.82 1.59
N GLY A 33 5.58 -16.47 1.98
CA GLY A 33 4.23 -15.93 1.85
C GLY A 33 4.02 -14.65 2.66
N GLY A 34 4.51 -14.61 3.89
CA GLY A 34 4.44 -13.44 4.76
C GLY A 34 5.23 -12.26 4.23
N SER A 35 6.42 -12.49 3.67
CA SER A 35 7.23 -11.43 3.06
C SER A 35 6.56 -10.83 1.80
N GLY A 36 5.94 -11.66 0.97
CA GLY A 36 5.16 -11.20 -0.19
C GLY A 36 4.02 -10.28 0.23
N LEU A 37 3.24 -10.70 1.22
CA LEU A 37 2.12 -9.90 1.74
C LEU A 37 2.59 -8.58 2.36
N ALA A 38 3.76 -8.55 3.01
CA ALA A 38 4.34 -7.35 3.56
C ALA A 38 4.72 -6.34 2.46
N VAL A 39 5.31 -6.81 1.36
CA VAL A 39 5.66 -5.96 0.20
C VAL A 39 4.40 -5.37 -0.44
N ASP A 40 3.37 -6.18 -0.68
CA ASP A 40 2.11 -5.72 -1.27
C ASP A 40 1.44 -4.66 -0.38
N THR A 41 1.44 -4.88 0.92
CA THR A 41 0.89 -3.92 1.89
C THR A 41 1.69 -2.61 1.88
N ALA A 42 3.01 -2.68 1.83
CA ALA A 42 3.87 -1.49 1.76
C ALA A 42 3.62 -0.69 0.47
N GLN A 43 3.48 -1.35 -0.68
CA GLN A 43 3.15 -0.68 -1.95
C GLN A 43 1.80 0.02 -1.89
N TRP A 44 0.78 -0.64 -1.31
CA TRP A 44 -0.54 -0.03 -1.15
C TRP A 44 -0.50 1.22 -0.28
N TYR A 45 0.28 1.23 0.82
CA TYR A 45 0.49 2.41 1.65
C TYR A 45 1.21 3.53 0.91
N MET A 46 2.19 3.21 0.07
CA MET A 46 2.90 4.20 -0.74
C MET A 46 1.95 4.88 -1.73
N TRP A 47 1.12 4.12 -2.44
CA TRP A 47 0.12 4.68 -3.36
C TRP A 47 -0.92 5.55 -2.66
N LYS A 48 -1.39 5.11 -1.50
CA LYS A 48 -2.31 5.90 -0.68
C LYS A 48 -1.71 7.26 -0.30
N ARG A 49 -0.46 7.28 0.15
CA ARG A 49 0.25 8.52 0.50
C ARG A 49 0.47 9.42 -0.71
N GLU A 50 0.80 8.87 -1.85
CA GLU A 50 0.98 9.61 -3.09
C GLU A 50 -0.33 10.31 -3.51
N ILE A 51 -1.44 9.59 -3.50
CA ILE A 51 -2.76 10.14 -3.83
C ILE A 51 -3.16 11.24 -2.83
N GLN A 52 -2.93 11.02 -1.53
CA GLN A 52 -3.19 12.04 -0.50
C GLN A 52 -2.35 13.29 -0.73
N TYR A 53 -1.06 13.13 -0.99
CA TYR A 53 -0.17 14.25 -1.30
C TYR A 53 -0.65 15.02 -2.53
N ALA A 54 -0.99 14.33 -3.61
CA ALA A 54 -1.51 14.96 -4.83
C ALA A 54 -2.82 15.72 -4.57
N ALA A 55 -3.71 15.17 -3.74
CA ALA A 55 -4.96 15.82 -3.37
C ALA A 55 -4.72 17.07 -2.52
N ASP A 56 -3.80 17.03 -1.59
CA ASP A 56 -3.44 18.18 -0.74
C ASP A 56 -2.82 19.32 -1.58
N GLN A 57 -1.91 18.99 -2.52
CA GLN A 57 -1.33 19.97 -3.43
C GLN A 57 -2.39 20.58 -4.34
N ALA A 58 -3.30 19.76 -4.87
CA ALA A 58 -4.42 20.22 -5.68
C ALA A 58 -5.35 21.15 -4.91
N ALA A 59 -5.65 20.83 -3.66
CA ALA A 59 -6.49 21.66 -2.80
C ALA A 59 -5.83 23.03 -2.52
N LEU A 60 -4.53 23.04 -2.24
CA LEU A 60 -3.78 24.29 -2.04
C LEU A 60 -3.73 25.14 -3.31
N ALA A 61 -3.46 24.53 -4.48
CA ALA A 61 -3.41 25.23 -5.75
C ALA A 61 -4.79 25.82 -6.14
N GLY A 62 -5.86 25.04 -5.89
CA GLY A 62 -7.23 25.48 -6.10
C GLY A 62 -7.62 26.64 -5.17
N ALA A 63 -7.28 26.54 -3.88
CA ALA A 63 -7.55 27.58 -2.89
C ALA A 63 -6.79 28.86 -3.23
N TRP A 64 -5.52 28.75 -3.60
CA TRP A 64 -4.72 29.90 -4.04
C TRP A 64 -5.29 30.57 -5.28
N ALA A 65 -5.67 29.79 -6.31
CA ALA A 65 -6.30 30.32 -7.50
C ALA A 65 -7.64 31.00 -7.18
N ARG A 66 -8.40 30.45 -6.24
CA ARG A 66 -9.71 31.01 -5.83
C ARG A 66 -9.55 32.32 -5.04
N SER A 67 -8.48 32.48 -4.27
CA SER A 67 -8.22 33.71 -3.50
C SER A 67 -7.79 34.89 -4.38
N ASN A 68 -7.35 34.63 -5.60
CA ASN A 68 -6.87 35.65 -6.51
C ASN A 68 -7.97 36.02 -7.51
N SER A 69 -8.30 37.30 -7.62
CA SER A 69 -9.41 37.82 -8.47
C SER A 69 -9.31 37.39 -9.92
N ASP A 70 -8.09 37.35 -10.47
CA ASP A 70 -7.84 37.08 -11.88
C ASP A 70 -7.97 35.59 -12.23
N THR A 71 -7.81 34.72 -11.25
CA THR A 71 -7.81 33.25 -11.43
C THR A 71 -8.95 32.54 -10.69
N ALA A 72 -9.82 33.31 -10.01
CA ALA A 72 -10.88 32.74 -9.16
C ALA A 72 -11.84 31.81 -9.89
N GLN A 73 -12.05 31.99 -11.18
CA GLN A 73 -12.92 31.12 -12.00
C GLN A 73 -12.20 29.85 -12.51
N THR A 74 -10.87 29.80 -12.42
CA THR A 74 -10.05 28.69 -12.94
C THR A 74 -9.58 27.75 -11.85
N TYR A 75 -10.04 27.90 -10.60
CA TYR A 75 -9.57 27.11 -9.47
C TYR A 75 -9.72 25.60 -9.67
N VAL A 76 -10.82 25.15 -10.32
CA VAL A 76 -11.03 23.73 -10.64
C VAL A 76 -9.96 23.21 -11.60
N THR A 77 -9.67 23.98 -12.64
CA THR A 77 -8.65 23.62 -13.63
C THR A 77 -7.27 23.57 -13.01
N ARG A 78 -6.92 24.55 -12.18
CA ARG A 78 -5.63 24.59 -11.46
C ARG A 78 -5.49 23.42 -10.50
N ALA A 79 -6.52 23.11 -9.72
CA ALA A 79 -6.51 21.97 -8.83
C ALA A 79 -6.30 20.64 -9.58
N ARG A 80 -6.98 20.45 -10.70
CA ARG A 80 -6.83 19.25 -11.53
C ARG A 80 -5.46 19.13 -12.18
N GLN A 81 -4.90 20.23 -12.65
CA GLN A 81 -3.55 20.26 -13.20
C GLN A 81 -2.51 19.88 -12.15
N GLU A 82 -2.63 20.44 -10.96
CA GLU A 82 -1.71 20.15 -9.86
C GLU A 82 -1.83 18.70 -9.38
N PHE A 83 -3.06 18.18 -9.30
CA PHE A 83 -3.28 16.76 -8.99
C PHE A 83 -2.58 15.86 -10.01
N GLY A 84 -2.80 16.09 -11.30
CA GLY A 84 -2.19 15.30 -12.37
C GLY A 84 -0.66 15.39 -12.40
N ALA A 85 -0.09 16.53 -12.00
CA ALA A 85 1.36 16.72 -11.94
C ALA A 85 2.03 15.95 -10.78
N ASN A 86 1.27 15.65 -9.71
CA ASN A 86 1.78 15.01 -8.49
C ASN A 86 1.39 13.53 -8.36
N VAL A 87 0.56 12.99 -9.26
CA VAL A 87 0.24 11.55 -9.31
C VAL A 87 1.22 10.88 -10.25
N SER A 88 1.92 9.85 -9.77
CA SER A 88 2.83 9.04 -10.60
C SER A 88 2.04 8.25 -11.65
N THR A 89 2.63 8.06 -12.82
CA THR A 89 2.05 7.34 -13.95
C THR A 89 1.69 5.88 -13.69
N THR A 90 2.13 5.32 -12.57
CA THR A 90 1.80 3.95 -12.16
C THR A 90 0.39 3.81 -11.60
N THR A 91 -0.23 4.88 -11.19
CA THR A 91 -1.61 4.90 -10.71
C THR A 91 -2.49 5.40 -11.85
N THR A 92 -2.98 4.49 -12.66
CA THR A 92 -4.05 4.80 -13.64
C THR A 92 -5.34 5.05 -12.87
N ILE A 93 -5.44 6.24 -12.27
CA ILE A 93 -6.72 6.72 -11.74
C ILE A 93 -7.50 7.23 -12.95
N ASP A 94 -8.44 6.42 -13.38
CA ASP A 94 -9.31 6.70 -14.53
C ASP A 94 -10.33 7.81 -14.25
N SER A 95 -10.27 8.43 -13.09
CA SER A 95 -11.19 9.48 -12.70
C SER A 95 -10.48 10.80 -12.45
N THR A 96 -10.92 11.83 -13.15
CA THR A 96 -10.57 13.21 -12.81
C THR A 96 -11.10 13.52 -11.40
N PRO A 97 -10.26 14.12 -10.52
CA PRO A 97 -10.69 14.43 -9.18
C PRO A 97 -11.88 15.38 -9.18
N ASN A 98 -12.86 15.11 -8.31
CA ASN A 98 -13.97 16.03 -8.10
C ASN A 98 -13.48 17.20 -7.22
N VAL A 99 -13.53 18.39 -7.77
CA VAL A 99 -13.12 19.61 -7.07
C VAL A 99 -14.36 20.43 -6.76
N SER A 100 -14.66 20.57 -5.48
CA SER A 100 -15.78 21.40 -5.01
C SER A 100 -15.33 22.32 -3.88
N LEU A 101 -16.02 23.45 -3.73
CA LEU A 101 -15.81 24.32 -2.58
C LEU A 101 -16.44 23.65 -1.34
N ALA A 102 -15.69 23.57 -0.25
CA ALA A 102 -16.27 23.19 1.01
C ALA A 102 -17.19 24.31 1.50
N ASN A 103 -18.44 23.97 1.78
CA ASN A 103 -19.34 24.88 2.47
C ASN A 103 -18.93 24.94 3.95
N TYR A 104 -17.98 25.80 4.25
CA TYR A 104 -17.66 26.14 5.62
C TYR A 104 -18.71 27.13 6.13
N ASN A 105 -19.79 26.62 6.71
CA ASN A 105 -20.61 27.41 7.61
C ASN A 105 -19.78 27.61 8.87
N GLY A 106 -19.03 28.70 8.93
CA GLY A 106 -18.44 29.16 10.16
C GLY A 106 -19.59 29.45 11.11
N GLY A 107 -19.88 28.49 11.98
CA GLY A 107 -20.84 28.72 13.05
C GLY A 107 -20.33 29.88 13.91
N ASN A 108 -21.10 30.93 13.98
CA ASN A 108 -21.06 31.89 15.04
C ASN A 108 -21.50 31.21 16.33
#